data_be0995d4d9b7a2541caa9dce9a400733
#
_entry.id   be0995d4d9b7a2541caa9dce9a400733
#
_cell.length_a   1.000
_cell.length_b   1.000
_cell.length_c   1.000
_cell.angle_alpha   90.00
_cell.angle_beta   90.00
_cell.angle_gamma   90.00
#
_symmetry.space_group_name_H-M   'P 1'
#
loop_
_entity.id
_entity.type
_entity.pdbx_description
1 polymer ?
#
loop_
_entity_poly.entity_id
_entity_poly.type
_entity_poly.pdbx_seq_one_letter_code
_entity_poly.pdbx_strand_id
1 'polypeptide(L)'
;MSLIKQPDAYSCGPTCVANALYLLGNASTPIDRIKRACGTRWWNGTDESGLRRGLRRLGYEGIEQTWLHKSDARVALAWLREQHTLGRPVILCVDNFDHWVLAGGSTDRKFFILDPYKGHKGAASSHYSNATLARRWWCKDKSEGCYYAVAVKPVSRGARRMAQHAMPLTSPEVLNRLRDSSNDLLPVSNSLISVFGSVRRGKKLADLLQETSPYLTDRIDYWWAGIDRARIRQELRNFVAFARGRQLRYVPSKRDQAIADLTVLLILHSYYKPEEL
;
A
#
# COMPACT_ATOMS: atom_id res chain seq x y z
N MET A 1 -0.45 8.98 6.62
CA MET A 1 -1.63 8.16 6.30
C MET A 1 -1.21 6.71 6.35
N SER A 2 -1.49 6.03 7.45
CA SER A 2 -1.23 4.59 7.62
C SER A 2 -2.04 3.79 6.59
N LEU A 3 -1.63 2.56 6.26
CA LEU A 3 -2.48 1.61 5.57
C LEU A 3 -3.85 1.75 6.19
N ILE A 4 -4.84 2.18 5.38
CA ILE A 4 -6.06 2.76 5.91
C ILE A 4 -6.81 1.65 6.64
N LYS A 5 -7.13 1.90 7.92
CA LYS A 5 -8.14 1.14 8.63
C LYS A 5 -9.51 1.46 8.08
N GLN A 6 -10.39 0.50 8.09
CA GLN A 6 -11.80 0.84 7.86
C GLN A 6 -12.30 1.72 9.02
N PRO A 7 -12.94 2.85 8.68
CA PRO A 7 -13.42 3.79 9.70
C PRO A 7 -14.68 3.29 10.42
N ASP A 8 -15.34 2.26 9.89
CA ASP A 8 -16.61 1.72 10.38
C ASP A 8 -16.74 0.23 10.01
N ALA A 9 -17.77 -0.45 10.48
CA ALA A 9 -17.97 -1.89 10.32
C ALA A 9 -18.27 -2.34 8.87
N TYR A 10 -18.62 -1.43 7.96
CA TYR A 10 -19.10 -1.74 6.60
C TYR A 10 -18.18 -1.24 5.48
N SER A 11 -17.04 -0.65 5.81
CA SER A 11 -16.12 -0.04 4.84
C SER A 11 -14.93 -0.93 4.43
N CYS A 12 -14.97 -2.25 4.67
CA CYS A 12 -13.87 -3.15 4.30
C CYS A 12 -13.53 -3.07 2.80
N GLY A 13 -14.54 -3.13 1.91
CA GLY A 13 -14.36 -3.04 0.47
C GLY A 13 -13.67 -1.75 0.01
N PRO A 14 -14.23 -0.55 0.27
CA PRO A 14 -13.59 0.71 -0.12
C PRO A 14 -12.23 0.92 0.56
N THR A 15 -12.00 0.37 1.75
CA THR A 15 -10.68 0.45 2.40
C THR A 15 -9.66 -0.44 1.67
N CYS A 16 -10.07 -1.63 1.20
CA CYS A 16 -9.23 -2.43 0.32
C CYS A 16 -8.90 -1.70 -1.00
N VAL A 17 -9.88 -1.01 -1.60
CA VAL A 17 -9.65 -0.15 -2.77
C VAL A 17 -8.63 0.93 -2.43
N ALA A 18 -8.80 1.67 -1.33
CA ALA A 18 -7.87 2.73 -0.91
C ALA A 18 -6.43 2.21 -0.77
N ASN A 19 -6.25 1.07 -0.10
CA ASN A 19 -4.96 0.43 0.08
C ASN A 19 -4.38 -0.08 -1.25
N ALA A 20 -5.21 -0.61 -2.16
CA ALA A 20 -4.78 -1.01 -3.51
C ALA A 20 -4.29 0.20 -4.33
N LEU A 21 -5.06 1.31 -4.32
CA LEU A 21 -4.67 2.55 -4.98
C LEU A 21 -3.36 3.09 -4.40
N TYR A 22 -3.19 3.00 -3.10
CA TYR A 22 -1.95 3.37 -2.43
C TYR A 22 -0.76 2.56 -2.96
N LEU A 23 -0.86 1.23 -3.01
CA LEU A 23 0.19 0.36 -3.55
C LEU A 23 0.50 0.70 -5.03
N LEU A 24 -0.50 1.18 -5.78
CA LEU A 24 -0.37 1.66 -7.15
C LEU A 24 0.09 3.13 -7.26
N GLY A 25 0.55 3.76 -6.18
CA GLY A 25 1.11 5.10 -6.21
C GLY A 25 0.10 6.24 -6.01
N ASN A 26 -1.19 5.93 -5.85
CA ASN A 26 -2.22 6.93 -5.59
C ASN A 26 -2.55 6.98 -4.10
N ALA A 27 -1.82 7.80 -3.35
CA ALA A 27 -2.02 7.99 -1.91
C ALA A 27 -3.00 9.12 -1.57
N SER A 28 -3.45 9.89 -2.56
CA SER A 28 -4.16 11.15 -2.34
C SER A 28 -5.69 11.05 -2.41
N THR A 29 -6.25 9.89 -2.76
CA THR A 29 -7.70 9.76 -2.88
C THR A 29 -8.34 9.53 -1.51
N PRO A 30 -9.18 10.47 -1.01
CA PRO A 30 -9.82 10.32 0.30
C PRO A 30 -10.77 9.13 0.36
N ILE A 31 -10.84 8.48 1.52
CA ILE A 31 -11.70 7.29 1.72
C ILE A 31 -13.18 7.57 1.44
N ASP A 32 -13.69 8.74 1.80
CA ASP A 32 -15.08 9.12 1.55
C ASP A 32 -15.40 9.25 0.06
N ARG A 33 -14.44 9.70 -0.76
CA ARG A 33 -14.58 9.69 -2.21
C ARG A 33 -14.65 8.26 -2.75
N ILE A 34 -13.85 7.35 -2.19
CA ILE A 34 -13.84 5.93 -2.58
C ILE A 34 -15.16 5.27 -2.16
N LYS A 35 -15.64 5.50 -0.94
CA LYS A 35 -16.94 5.01 -0.44
C LYS A 35 -18.08 5.42 -1.39
N ARG A 36 -18.14 6.70 -1.74
CA ARG A 36 -19.15 7.22 -2.71
C ARG A 36 -19.00 6.59 -4.09
N ALA A 37 -17.77 6.43 -4.58
CA ALA A 37 -17.52 5.81 -5.88
C ALA A 37 -17.99 4.36 -5.92
N CYS A 38 -17.76 3.59 -4.85
CA CYS A 38 -18.20 2.21 -4.68
C CYS A 38 -19.71 2.09 -4.43
N GLY A 39 -20.36 3.15 -3.96
CA GLY A 39 -21.76 3.09 -3.53
C GLY A 39 -21.95 2.32 -2.23
N THR A 40 -20.95 2.40 -1.33
CA THR A 40 -20.94 1.73 -0.04
C THR A 40 -22.14 2.15 0.81
N ARG A 41 -22.82 1.17 1.42
CA ARG A 41 -24.01 1.39 2.25
C ARG A 41 -23.76 0.87 3.67
N TRP A 42 -24.30 1.58 4.67
CA TRP A 42 -24.09 1.25 6.09
C TRP A 42 -24.71 -0.10 6.51
N TRP A 43 -25.70 -0.61 5.76
CA TRP A 43 -26.43 -1.84 6.12
C TRP A 43 -25.93 -3.10 5.40
N ASN A 44 -25.23 -2.99 4.26
CA ASN A 44 -24.72 -4.15 3.50
C ASN A 44 -23.32 -3.96 2.93
N GLY A 45 -22.61 -2.90 3.32
CA GLY A 45 -21.23 -2.67 2.88
C GLY A 45 -21.11 -2.38 1.38
N THR A 46 -20.21 -3.08 0.72
CA THR A 46 -19.92 -2.95 -0.72
C THR A 46 -19.85 -4.34 -1.34
N ASP A 47 -20.69 -4.60 -2.32
CA ASP A 47 -20.71 -5.81 -3.12
C ASP A 47 -19.66 -5.76 -4.26
N GLU A 48 -19.53 -6.85 -4.99
CA GLU A 48 -18.59 -7.01 -6.11
C GLU A 48 -18.84 -5.96 -7.20
N SER A 49 -20.10 -5.71 -7.51
CA SER A 49 -20.50 -4.73 -8.52
C SER A 49 -20.14 -3.32 -8.09
N GLY A 50 -20.29 -3.02 -6.82
CA GLY A 50 -19.89 -1.76 -6.18
C GLY A 50 -18.38 -1.53 -6.24
N LEU A 51 -17.59 -2.56 -5.92
CA LEU A 51 -16.12 -2.50 -6.04
C LEU A 51 -15.68 -2.17 -7.47
N ARG A 52 -16.19 -2.92 -8.47
CA ARG A 52 -15.86 -2.70 -9.88
C ARG A 52 -16.29 -1.32 -10.37
N ARG A 53 -17.50 -0.90 -10.03
CA ARG A 53 -18.01 0.44 -10.34
C ARG A 53 -17.14 1.54 -9.73
N GLY A 54 -16.74 1.37 -8.46
CA GLY A 54 -15.86 2.27 -7.75
C GLY A 54 -14.50 2.40 -8.42
N LEU A 55 -13.85 1.27 -8.71
CA LEU A 55 -12.57 1.24 -9.41
C LEU A 55 -12.65 1.96 -10.76
N ARG A 56 -13.68 1.68 -11.58
CA ARG A 56 -13.86 2.34 -12.88
C ARG A 56 -14.02 3.85 -12.75
N ARG A 57 -14.82 4.34 -11.80
CA ARG A 57 -15.00 5.78 -11.54
C ARG A 57 -13.71 6.47 -11.08
N LEU A 58 -12.80 5.72 -10.48
CA LEU A 58 -11.50 6.21 -10.02
C LEU A 58 -10.39 6.07 -11.08
N GLY A 59 -10.71 5.55 -12.27
CA GLY A 59 -9.77 5.39 -13.38
C GLY A 59 -9.00 4.07 -13.37
N TYR A 60 -9.52 3.07 -12.68
CA TYR A 60 -8.96 1.71 -12.61
C TYR A 60 -9.95 0.69 -13.16
N GLU A 61 -9.44 -0.44 -13.60
CA GLU A 61 -10.20 -1.62 -13.99
C GLU A 61 -10.11 -2.67 -12.89
N GLY A 62 -11.24 -3.26 -12.51
CA GLY A 62 -11.31 -4.46 -11.67
C GLY A 62 -11.38 -5.69 -12.57
N ILE A 63 -10.30 -6.46 -12.62
CA ILE A 63 -10.26 -7.76 -13.32
C ILE A 63 -10.76 -8.81 -12.36
N GLU A 64 -11.98 -9.26 -12.61
CA GLU A 64 -12.69 -10.24 -11.79
C GLU A 64 -12.31 -11.67 -12.17
N GLN A 65 -12.16 -12.53 -11.16
CA GLN A 65 -11.96 -13.97 -11.36
C GLN A 65 -12.65 -14.76 -10.25
N THR A 66 -13.27 -15.85 -10.65
CA THR A 66 -13.97 -16.78 -9.75
C THR A 66 -13.57 -18.23 -10.06
N TRP A 67 -13.38 -19.04 -9.02
CA TRP A 67 -13.14 -20.47 -9.11
C TRP A 67 -14.18 -21.18 -8.23
N LEU A 68 -14.95 -22.08 -8.82
CA LEU A 68 -16.13 -22.68 -8.18
C LEU A 68 -15.83 -23.96 -7.40
N HIS A 69 -14.62 -24.51 -7.51
CA HIS A 69 -14.27 -25.74 -6.82
C HIS A 69 -13.16 -25.49 -5.79
N LYS A 70 -13.29 -26.11 -4.61
CA LYS A 70 -12.28 -26.03 -3.56
C LYS A 70 -10.92 -26.60 -4.00
N SER A 71 -10.94 -27.56 -4.93
CA SER A 71 -9.75 -28.13 -5.58
C SER A 71 -8.97 -27.11 -6.42
N ASP A 72 -9.59 -26.01 -6.85
CA ASP A 72 -8.97 -24.98 -7.67
C ASP A 72 -8.00 -24.06 -6.87
N ALA A 73 -7.85 -24.30 -5.58
CA ALA A 73 -6.98 -23.50 -4.70
C ALA A 73 -5.59 -23.23 -5.32
N ARG A 74 -4.97 -24.27 -5.92
CA ARG A 74 -3.65 -24.13 -6.54
C ARG A 74 -3.67 -23.17 -7.73
N VAL A 75 -4.68 -23.25 -8.57
CA VAL A 75 -4.85 -22.40 -9.76
C VAL A 75 -5.15 -20.95 -9.32
N ALA A 76 -6.04 -20.77 -8.34
CA ALA A 76 -6.37 -19.46 -7.78
C ALA A 76 -5.14 -18.77 -7.17
N LEU A 77 -4.33 -19.49 -6.39
CA LEU A 77 -3.09 -18.96 -5.80
C LEU A 77 -2.02 -18.64 -6.86
N ALA A 78 -1.93 -19.44 -7.94
CA ALA A 78 -1.03 -19.17 -9.06
C ALA A 78 -1.43 -17.89 -9.79
N TRP A 79 -2.70 -17.73 -10.10
CA TRP A 79 -3.24 -16.51 -10.71
C TRP A 79 -2.97 -15.26 -9.84
N LEU A 80 -3.13 -15.38 -8.52
CA LEU A 80 -2.86 -14.30 -7.59
C LEU A 80 -1.39 -13.83 -7.66
N ARG A 81 -0.43 -14.78 -7.75
CA ARG A 81 0.98 -14.46 -7.96
C ARG A 81 1.25 -13.79 -9.30
N GLU A 82 0.60 -14.28 -10.36
CA GLU A 82 0.69 -13.68 -11.68
C GLU A 82 0.23 -12.21 -11.65
N GLN A 83 -0.90 -11.90 -11.00
CA GLN A 83 -1.34 -10.52 -10.86
C GLN A 83 -0.32 -9.66 -10.10
N HIS A 84 0.29 -10.17 -9.03
CA HIS A 84 1.35 -9.45 -8.32
C HIS A 84 2.61 -9.22 -9.17
N THR A 85 2.99 -10.20 -10.00
CA THR A 85 4.10 -10.03 -10.96
C THR A 85 3.79 -8.94 -11.99
N LEU A 86 2.53 -8.80 -12.38
CA LEU A 86 2.04 -7.71 -13.23
C LEU A 86 1.85 -6.38 -12.48
N GLY A 87 2.24 -6.30 -11.21
CA GLY A 87 2.12 -5.10 -10.37
C GLY A 87 0.68 -4.75 -9.99
N ARG A 88 -0.22 -5.73 -9.96
CA ARG A 88 -1.64 -5.55 -9.66
C ARG A 88 -1.97 -6.10 -8.27
N PRO A 89 -2.31 -5.25 -7.28
CA PRO A 89 -2.84 -5.71 -6.00
C PRO A 89 -4.23 -6.33 -6.22
N VAL A 90 -4.59 -7.30 -5.38
CA VAL A 90 -5.82 -8.08 -5.57
C VAL A 90 -6.71 -8.03 -4.33
N ILE A 91 -7.95 -7.61 -4.50
CA ILE A 91 -8.97 -7.62 -3.45
C ILE A 91 -9.61 -9.01 -3.43
N LEU A 92 -9.67 -9.63 -2.26
CA LEU A 92 -10.21 -10.98 -2.05
C LEU A 92 -11.47 -10.89 -1.19
N CYS A 93 -12.51 -11.63 -1.56
CA CYS A 93 -13.63 -11.91 -0.68
C CYS A 93 -13.27 -13.09 0.23
N VAL A 94 -13.43 -12.95 1.52
CA VAL A 94 -13.05 -13.95 2.53
C VAL A 94 -14.16 -14.13 3.56
N ASP A 95 -13.95 -15.08 4.50
CA ASP A 95 -14.81 -15.27 5.65
C ASP A 95 -16.29 -15.50 5.26
N ASN A 96 -16.53 -16.37 4.24
CA ASN A 96 -17.86 -16.72 3.70
C ASN A 96 -18.64 -15.53 3.13
N PHE A 97 -17.99 -14.73 2.28
CA PHE A 97 -18.53 -13.53 1.63
C PHE A 97 -18.80 -12.33 2.55
N ASP A 98 -18.39 -12.40 3.81
CA ASP A 98 -18.69 -11.37 4.78
C ASP A 98 -17.61 -10.27 4.85
N HIS A 99 -16.42 -10.51 4.28
CA HIS A 99 -15.30 -9.60 4.45
C HIS A 99 -14.41 -9.45 3.21
N TRP A 100 -13.90 -8.24 3.02
CA TRP A 100 -12.92 -7.92 2.00
C TRP A 100 -11.53 -7.70 2.61
N VAL A 101 -10.51 -8.36 2.04
CA VAL A 101 -9.10 -8.13 2.36
C VAL A 101 -8.31 -7.84 1.09
N LEU A 102 -7.14 -7.22 1.22
CA LEU A 102 -6.25 -6.94 0.09
C LEU A 102 -5.04 -7.87 0.14
N ALA A 103 -4.85 -8.68 -0.89
CA ALA A 103 -3.57 -9.30 -1.18
C ALA A 103 -2.69 -8.25 -1.87
N GLY A 104 -1.81 -7.63 -1.07
CA GLY A 104 -0.96 -6.52 -1.48
C GLY A 104 0.37 -6.94 -2.11
N GLY A 105 0.66 -8.24 -2.14
CA GLY A 105 1.86 -8.79 -2.75
C GLY A 105 2.12 -10.24 -2.36
N SER A 106 3.13 -10.85 -2.99
CA SER A 106 3.51 -12.23 -2.73
C SER A 106 5.01 -12.48 -2.95
N THR A 107 5.49 -13.50 -2.27
CA THR A 107 6.73 -14.20 -2.58
C THR A 107 6.38 -15.63 -3.02
N ASP A 108 7.39 -16.43 -3.36
CA ASP A 108 7.18 -17.84 -3.74
C ASP A 108 6.47 -18.65 -2.66
N ARG A 109 6.65 -18.28 -1.39
CA ARG A 109 6.15 -19.06 -0.24
C ARG A 109 5.00 -18.42 0.51
N LYS A 110 4.81 -17.11 0.42
CA LYS A 110 3.86 -16.34 1.26
C LYS A 110 3.14 -15.27 0.47
N PHE A 111 1.94 -14.94 0.94
CA PHE A 111 1.17 -13.78 0.50
C PHE A 111 1.14 -12.74 1.60
N PHE A 112 1.30 -11.49 1.21
CA PHE A 112 1.15 -10.34 2.09
C PHE A 112 -0.30 -9.86 2.04
N ILE A 113 -1.01 -10.04 3.14
CA ILE A 113 -2.44 -9.70 3.27
C ILE A 113 -2.59 -8.47 4.16
N LEU A 114 -3.34 -7.52 3.67
CA LEU A 114 -3.80 -6.34 4.39
C LEU A 114 -5.28 -6.53 4.73
N ASP A 115 -5.56 -6.66 6.01
CA ASP A 115 -6.90 -6.79 6.54
C ASP A 115 -7.33 -5.46 7.17
N PRO A 116 -8.29 -4.73 6.58
CA PRO A 116 -8.66 -3.41 7.06
C PRO A 116 -9.33 -3.42 8.43
N TYR A 117 -9.82 -4.56 8.89
CA TYR A 117 -10.53 -4.70 10.17
C TYR A 117 -9.61 -5.09 11.33
N LYS A 118 -8.56 -5.87 11.08
CA LYS A 118 -7.71 -6.42 12.15
C LYS A 118 -6.78 -5.39 12.77
N GLY A 119 -6.93 -5.24 14.08
CA GLY A 119 -6.04 -4.52 14.96
C GLY A 119 -6.57 -3.15 15.41
N HIS A 120 -6.40 -2.83 16.70
CA HIS A 120 -6.75 -1.53 17.28
C HIS A 120 -5.76 -0.42 16.91
N LYS A 121 -4.60 -0.75 16.32
CA LYS A 121 -3.48 0.15 16.03
C LYS A 121 -2.97 0.08 14.59
N GLY A 122 -3.86 0.09 13.59
CA GLY A 122 -3.49 0.04 12.17
C GLY A 122 -4.12 -1.15 11.44
N ALA A 123 -4.14 -1.16 10.10
CA ALA A 123 -4.54 -2.32 9.34
C ALA A 123 -3.55 -3.45 9.63
N ALA A 124 -4.01 -4.60 10.12
CA ALA A 124 -3.12 -5.71 10.37
C ALA A 124 -2.59 -6.23 9.05
N SER A 125 -1.30 -6.11 8.84
CA SER A 125 -0.61 -6.78 7.76
C SER A 125 -0.11 -8.14 8.25
N SER A 126 -0.33 -9.18 7.47
CA SER A 126 0.06 -10.54 7.84
C SER A 126 0.64 -11.28 6.65
N HIS A 127 1.61 -12.14 6.90
CA HIS A 127 2.08 -13.10 5.90
C HIS A 127 1.33 -14.41 6.03
N TYR A 128 0.60 -14.79 4.99
CA TYR A 128 -0.12 -16.05 4.94
C TYR A 128 0.63 -17.07 4.07
N SER A 129 0.74 -18.31 4.56
CA SER A 129 1.13 -19.43 3.73
C SER A 129 0.05 -19.73 2.69
N ASN A 130 0.39 -20.53 1.65
CA ASN A 130 -0.59 -20.97 0.65
C ASN A 130 -1.80 -21.65 1.31
N ALA A 131 -1.56 -22.57 2.26
CA ALA A 131 -2.62 -23.30 2.94
C ALA A 131 -3.51 -22.39 3.80
N THR A 132 -2.90 -21.44 4.52
CA THR A 132 -3.64 -20.49 5.34
C THR A 132 -4.51 -19.58 4.48
N LEU A 133 -3.95 -19.04 3.38
CA LEU A 133 -4.72 -18.19 2.48
C LEU A 133 -5.86 -18.96 1.81
N ALA A 134 -5.57 -20.12 1.23
CA ALA A 134 -6.59 -20.93 0.55
C ALA A 134 -7.76 -21.27 1.48
N ARG A 135 -7.47 -21.65 2.73
CA ARG A 135 -8.51 -21.95 3.73
C ARG A 135 -9.39 -20.74 4.06
N ARG A 136 -8.81 -19.57 4.25
CA ARG A 136 -9.54 -18.35 4.60
C ARG A 136 -10.28 -17.76 3.40
N TRP A 137 -9.71 -17.88 2.22
CA TRP A 137 -10.27 -17.31 0.99
C TRP A 137 -11.41 -18.15 0.39
N TRP A 138 -11.49 -19.45 0.73
CA TRP A 138 -12.61 -20.26 0.33
C TRP A 138 -13.88 -19.80 1.05
N CYS A 139 -14.77 -19.15 0.30
CA CYS A 139 -16.09 -18.74 0.78
C CYS A 139 -17.13 -19.79 0.40
N LYS A 140 -18.01 -20.15 1.34
CA LYS A 140 -19.08 -21.09 1.13
C LYS A 140 -20.38 -20.51 1.67
N ASP A 141 -21.41 -20.45 0.82
CA ASP A 141 -22.80 -20.19 1.20
C ASP A 141 -23.63 -21.44 0.89
N LYS A 142 -24.26 -22.00 1.94
CA LYS A 142 -25.07 -23.23 1.86
C LYS A 142 -24.33 -24.39 1.18
N SER A 143 -24.68 -24.71 -0.09
CA SER A 143 -24.10 -25.82 -0.86
C SER A 143 -23.02 -25.37 -1.85
N GLU A 144 -22.96 -24.09 -2.16
CA GLU A 144 -22.04 -23.53 -3.14
C GLU A 144 -20.89 -22.80 -2.48
N GLY A 145 -19.77 -22.71 -3.17
CA GLY A 145 -18.61 -21.98 -2.69
C GLY A 145 -17.71 -21.53 -3.82
N CYS A 146 -16.87 -20.53 -3.54
CA CYS A 146 -15.90 -20.09 -4.53
C CYS A 146 -14.69 -19.41 -3.88
N TYR A 147 -13.61 -19.28 -4.66
CA TYR A 147 -12.59 -18.27 -4.50
C TYR A 147 -12.97 -17.08 -5.37
N TYR A 148 -13.15 -15.91 -4.80
CA TYR A 148 -13.51 -14.71 -5.54
C TYR A 148 -12.45 -13.63 -5.38
N ALA A 149 -12.03 -13.03 -6.48
CA ALA A 149 -10.97 -12.03 -6.52
C ALA A 149 -11.23 -10.91 -7.53
N VAL A 150 -10.71 -9.71 -7.22
CA VAL A 150 -10.70 -8.56 -8.13
C VAL A 150 -9.30 -7.96 -8.16
N ALA A 151 -8.55 -8.16 -9.25
CA ALA A 151 -7.25 -7.51 -9.45
C ALA A 151 -7.44 -6.08 -9.92
N VAL A 152 -6.64 -5.16 -9.36
CA VAL A 152 -6.77 -3.72 -9.63
C VAL A 152 -5.72 -3.27 -10.64
N LYS A 153 -6.18 -2.79 -11.81
CA LYS A 153 -5.32 -2.35 -12.93
C LYS A 153 -5.56 -0.88 -13.26
N PRO A 154 -4.52 -0.04 -13.33
CA PRO A 154 -4.66 1.35 -13.75
C PRO A 154 -4.96 1.45 -15.25
N VAL A 155 -6.05 2.15 -15.63
CA VAL A 155 -6.45 2.28 -17.05
C VAL A 155 -6.52 3.73 -17.53
N SER A 156 -6.91 4.68 -16.69
CA SER A 156 -6.90 6.09 -17.07
C SER A 156 -5.46 6.63 -17.19
N ARG A 157 -5.28 7.69 -17.98
CA ARG A 157 -3.96 8.36 -18.12
C ARG A 157 -3.40 8.80 -16.75
N GLY A 158 -4.27 9.33 -15.87
CA GLY A 158 -3.89 9.74 -14.51
C GLY A 158 -3.46 8.55 -13.65
N ALA A 159 -4.25 7.47 -13.62
CA ALA A 159 -3.93 6.27 -12.86
C ALA A 159 -2.62 5.60 -13.33
N ARG A 160 -2.42 5.49 -14.66
CA ARG A 160 -1.16 4.97 -15.23
C ARG A 160 0.03 5.85 -14.89
N ARG A 161 -0.14 7.16 -14.83
CA ARG A 161 0.92 8.09 -14.40
C ARG A 161 1.29 7.86 -12.93
N MET A 162 0.32 7.68 -12.05
CA MET A 162 0.57 7.37 -10.64
C MET A 162 1.23 6.00 -10.47
N ALA A 163 0.81 5.00 -11.25
CA ALA A 163 1.37 3.65 -11.21
C ALA A 163 2.86 3.56 -11.63
N GLN A 164 3.45 4.62 -12.20
CA GLN A 164 4.90 4.69 -12.40
C GLN A 164 5.67 4.68 -11.07
N HIS A 165 5.00 4.98 -9.97
CA HIS A 165 5.52 4.94 -8.61
C HIS A 165 4.90 3.78 -7.81
N ALA A 166 4.33 2.77 -8.48
CA ALA A 166 3.78 1.59 -7.83
C ALA A 166 4.86 0.81 -7.05
N MET A 167 4.46 0.22 -5.94
CA MET A 167 5.35 -0.65 -5.18
C MET A 167 5.58 -1.98 -5.91
N PRO A 168 6.79 -2.55 -5.88
CA PRO A 168 7.02 -3.89 -6.39
C PRO A 168 6.38 -4.93 -5.45
N LEU A 169 5.26 -5.53 -5.90
CA LEU A 169 4.43 -6.42 -5.07
C LEU A 169 5.04 -7.81 -4.88
N THR A 170 6.19 -8.09 -5.48
CA THR A 170 6.93 -9.36 -5.38
C THR A 170 8.26 -9.22 -4.65
N SER A 171 8.62 -8.03 -4.17
CA SER A 171 9.86 -7.79 -3.43
C SER A 171 9.71 -8.17 -1.95
N PRO A 172 10.42 -9.19 -1.46
CA PRO A 172 10.38 -9.57 -0.06
C PRO A 172 10.77 -8.43 0.89
N GLU A 173 11.75 -7.61 0.48
CA GLU A 173 12.21 -6.46 1.26
C GLU A 173 11.09 -5.43 1.45
N VAL A 174 10.39 -5.08 0.36
CA VAL A 174 9.26 -4.13 0.40
C VAL A 174 8.12 -4.69 1.24
N LEU A 175 7.77 -5.97 1.05
CA LEU A 175 6.66 -6.61 1.77
C LEU A 175 6.94 -6.76 3.27
N ASN A 176 8.18 -7.11 3.66
CA ASN A 176 8.57 -7.16 5.07
C ASN A 176 8.50 -5.77 5.71
N ARG A 177 8.96 -4.73 5.01
CA ARG A 177 8.88 -3.35 5.51
C ARG A 177 7.45 -2.85 5.62
N LEU A 178 6.58 -3.20 4.67
CA LEU A 178 5.14 -2.88 4.77
C LEU A 178 4.50 -3.54 6.00
N ARG A 179 4.93 -4.76 6.35
CA ARG A 179 4.50 -5.43 7.57
C ARG A 179 5.00 -4.74 8.84
N ASP A 180 6.31 -4.46 8.89
CA ASP A 180 6.99 -3.98 10.10
C ASP A 180 6.72 -2.49 10.37
N SER A 181 6.37 -1.73 9.34
CA SER A 181 6.21 -0.28 9.38
C SER A 181 4.80 0.18 9.04
N SER A 182 3.79 -0.65 9.26
CA SER A 182 2.40 -0.31 8.90
C SER A 182 1.90 1.02 9.50
N ASN A 183 2.54 1.51 10.55
CA ASN A 183 2.23 2.79 11.17
C ASN A 183 3.15 3.95 10.72
N ASP A 184 4.41 3.69 10.34
CA ASP A 184 5.43 4.74 10.17
C ASP A 184 5.76 5.10 8.71
N LEU A 185 5.65 4.14 7.76
CA LEU A 185 6.07 4.38 6.37
C LEU A 185 5.14 5.27 5.55
N LEU A 186 3.96 5.53 6.00
CA LEU A 186 2.92 6.14 5.19
C LEU A 186 2.87 7.67 5.24
N PRO A 187 3.06 8.29 6.40
CA PRO A 187 3.33 9.72 6.43
C PRO A 187 4.55 10.07 5.57
N VAL A 188 5.63 9.27 5.71
CA VAL A 188 6.86 9.37 4.91
C VAL A 188 6.59 9.26 3.42
N SER A 189 5.77 8.31 3.01
CA SER A 189 5.50 8.06 1.59
C SER A 189 4.78 9.22 0.91
N ASN A 190 3.76 9.77 1.56
CA ASN A 190 3.00 10.89 1.02
C ASN A 190 3.88 12.14 0.90
N SER A 191 4.70 12.40 1.91
CA SER A 191 5.63 13.53 1.91
C SER A 191 6.67 13.40 0.79
N LEU A 192 7.30 12.23 0.63
CA LEU A 192 8.27 12.01 -0.45
C LEU A 192 7.63 12.05 -1.84
N ILE A 193 6.43 11.49 -2.01
CA ILE A 193 5.71 11.56 -3.29
C ILE A 193 5.29 12.99 -3.61
N SER A 194 4.85 13.78 -2.64
CA SER A 194 4.43 15.17 -2.87
C SER A 194 5.58 16.01 -3.42
N VAL A 195 6.80 15.79 -2.92
CA VAL A 195 7.98 16.56 -3.31
C VAL A 195 8.67 15.98 -4.55
N PHE A 196 8.86 14.66 -4.59
CA PHE A 196 9.70 14.00 -5.61
C PHE A 196 8.92 13.18 -6.64
N GLY A 197 7.63 12.91 -6.42
CA GLY A 197 6.83 12.04 -7.27
C GLY A 197 6.60 12.56 -8.70
N SER A 198 6.79 13.85 -8.96
CA SER A 198 6.69 14.45 -10.30
C SER A 198 7.99 14.32 -11.12
N VAL A 199 9.13 14.00 -10.49
CA VAL A 199 10.43 13.93 -11.15
C VAL A 199 10.59 12.64 -11.93
N ARG A 200 10.55 12.72 -13.26
CA ARG A 200 10.62 11.55 -14.15
C ARG A 200 12.03 11.20 -14.60
N ARG A 201 12.90 12.20 -14.76
CA ARG A 201 14.28 12.06 -15.21
C ARG A 201 15.23 12.63 -14.17
N GLY A 202 16.33 11.94 -13.90
CA GLY A 202 17.29 12.36 -12.90
C GLY A 202 17.99 11.19 -12.21
N LYS A 203 18.76 11.48 -11.17
CA LYS A 203 19.43 10.48 -10.34
C LYS A 203 18.44 9.88 -9.32
N LYS A 204 18.75 8.68 -8.83
CA LYS A 204 17.93 8.00 -7.83
C LYS A 204 17.98 8.75 -6.50
N LEU A 205 16.82 9.01 -5.92
CA LEU A 205 16.70 9.70 -4.62
C LEU A 205 17.28 8.84 -3.48
N ALA A 206 17.14 7.51 -3.58
CA ALA A 206 17.69 6.58 -2.59
C ALA A 206 19.22 6.67 -2.48
N ASP A 207 19.91 6.87 -3.59
CA ASP A 207 21.37 7.01 -3.60
C ASP A 207 21.79 8.33 -2.94
N LEU A 208 21.07 9.43 -3.21
CA LEU A 208 21.29 10.72 -2.54
C LEU A 208 21.08 10.61 -1.02
N LEU A 209 19.99 9.95 -0.59
CA LEU A 209 19.71 9.74 0.83
C LEU A 209 20.80 8.92 1.52
N GLN A 210 21.33 7.87 0.87
CA GLN A 210 22.41 7.06 1.43
C GLN A 210 23.72 7.86 1.52
N GLU A 211 24.07 8.60 0.47
CA GLU A 211 25.24 9.46 0.42
C GLU A 211 25.21 10.55 1.51
N THR A 212 24.04 11.15 1.72
CA THR A 212 23.89 12.29 2.65
C THR A 212 23.49 11.89 4.06
N SER A 213 23.19 10.61 4.30
CA SER A 213 22.69 10.10 5.59
C SER A 213 23.54 10.49 6.82
N PRO A 214 24.88 10.36 6.80
CA PRO A 214 25.71 10.79 7.95
C PRO A 214 25.56 12.29 8.20
N TYR A 215 25.65 13.09 7.15
CA TYR A 215 25.54 14.54 7.21
C TYR A 215 24.16 15.00 7.73
N LEU A 216 23.07 14.41 7.22
CA LEU A 216 21.71 14.72 7.65
C LEU A 216 21.51 14.37 9.13
N THR A 217 22.00 13.22 9.57
CA THR A 217 21.90 12.80 10.98
C THR A 217 22.61 13.79 11.90
N ASP A 218 23.84 14.16 11.57
CA ASP A 218 24.64 15.05 12.41
C ASP A 218 24.10 16.49 12.41
N ARG A 219 23.61 16.98 11.28
CA ARG A 219 23.04 18.33 11.17
C ARG A 219 21.71 18.46 11.90
N ILE A 220 20.81 17.48 11.77
CA ILE A 220 19.52 17.51 12.47
C ILE A 220 19.73 17.42 13.98
N ASP A 221 20.62 16.54 14.43
CA ASP A 221 20.97 16.38 15.84
C ASP A 221 21.55 17.70 16.43
N TYR A 222 22.41 18.38 15.68
CA TYR A 222 23.01 19.64 16.09
C TYR A 222 22.01 20.81 16.17
N TRP A 223 21.15 20.97 15.18
CA TRP A 223 20.26 22.13 15.09
C TRP A 223 18.93 21.95 15.81
N TRP A 224 18.53 20.71 16.08
CA TRP A 224 17.23 20.38 16.69
C TRP A 224 17.41 19.58 17.97
N ALA A 225 17.76 20.28 19.05
CA ALA A 225 17.84 19.69 20.38
C ALA A 225 16.49 19.06 20.77
N GLY A 226 16.49 17.75 21.05
CA GLY A 226 15.28 17.01 21.47
C GLY A 226 14.80 15.93 20.52
N ILE A 227 15.37 15.80 19.32
CA ILE A 227 15.09 14.66 18.45
C ILE A 227 16.08 13.54 18.73
N ASP A 228 15.57 12.35 19.03
CA ASP A 228 16.40 11.18 19.24
C ASP A 228 17.15 10.80 17.95
N ARG A 229 18.50 10.73 18.05
CA ARG A 229 19.38 10.33 16.94
C ARG A 229 19.05 8.95 16.37
N ALA A 230 18.60 8.03 17.22
CA ALA A 230 18.15 6.70 16.78
C ALA A 230 16.90 6.82 15.91
N ARG A 231 15.98 7.73 16.22
CA ARG A 231 14.78 7.99 15.45
C ARG A 231 15.12 8.61 14.09
N ILE A 232 16.00 9.60 14.01
CA ILE A 232 16.46 10.18 12.73
C ILE A 232 17.00 9.07 11.82
N ARG A 233 17.84 8.19 12.37
CA ARG A 233 18.39 7.05 11.61
C ARG A 233 17.30 6.06 11.16
N GLN A 234 16.28 5.84 11.98
CA GLN A 234 15.15 5.00 11.60
C GLN A 234 14.36 5.61 10.46
N GLU A 235 14.03 6.89 10.53
CA GLU A 235 13.31 7.59 9.46
C GLU A 235 14.15 7.67 8.16
N LEU A 236 15.45 7.87 8.25
CA LEU A 236 16.34 7.78 7.09
C LEU A 236 16.27 6.40 6.42
N ARG A 237 16.29 5.31 7.20
CA ARG A 237 16.10 3.96 6.65
C ARG A 237 14.75 3.82 5.94
N ASN A 238 13.69 4.37 6.52
CA ASN A 238 12.35 4.38 5.96
C ASN A 238 12.32 5.16 4.64
N PHE A 239 12.94 6.35 4.61
CA PHE A 239 13.04 7.19 3.41
C PHE A 239 13.81 6.50 2.27
N VAL A 240 14.97 5.91 2.59
CA VAL A 240 15.78 5.15 1.61
C VAL A 240 14.99 3.99 1.03
N ALA A 241 14.34 3.21 1.90
CA ALA A 241 13.57 2.05 1.45
C ALA A 241 12.40 2.45 0.56
N PHE A 242 11.68 3.49 0.97
CA PHE A 242 10.56 4.00 0.21
C PHE A 242 11.00 4.59 -1.13
N ALA A 243 12.02 5.45 -1.13
CA ALA A 243 12.55 6.05 -2.34
C ALA A 243 13.05 4.99 -3.34
N ARG A 244 13.68 3.92 -2.84
CA ARG A 244 14.12 2.77 -3.65
C ARG A 244 12.93 1.99 -4.21
N GLY A 245 11.96 1.62 -3.36
CA GLY A 245 10.78 0.87 -3.77
C GLY A 245 9.92 1.61 -4.79
N ARG A 246 9.84 2.93 -4.70
CA ARG A 246 9.09 3.80 -5.63
C ARG A 246 9.93 4.33 -6.78
N GLN A 247 11.20 3.99 -6.85
CA GLN A 247 12.15 4.49 -7.85
C GLN A 247 12.15 6.03 -7.96
N LEU A 248 11.98 6.73 -6.82
CA LEU A 248 11.93 8.18 -6.78
C LEU A 248 13.26 8.77 -7.27
N ARG A 249 13.18 9.93 -7.92
CA ARG A 249 14.30 10.61 -8.53
C ARG A 249 14.36 12.06 -8.10
N TYR A 250 15.54 12.67 -8.21
CA TYR A 250 15.73 14.11 -8.09
C TYR A 250 16.47 14.66 -9.32
N VAL A 251 16.28 15.94 -9.59
CA VAL A 251 16.96 16.63 -10.68
C VAL A 251 18.38 16.99 -10.22
N PRO A 252 19.46 16.53 -10.89
CA PRO A 252 20.84 16.76 -10.41
C PRO A 252 21.23 18.23 -10.21
N SER A 253 20.74 19.13 -11.06
CA SER A 253 20.96 20.58 -10.94
C SER A 253 20.22 21.21 -9.74
N LYS A 254 19.31 20.46 -9.09
CA LYS A 254 18.58 20.86 -7.87
C LYS A 254 18.97 20.01 -6.66
N ARG A 255 20.21 19.50 -6.63
CA ARG A 255 20.68 18.62 -5.56
C ARG A 255 20.53 19.24 -4.17
N ASP A 256 20.95 20.49 -4.01
CA ASP A 256 20.91 21.17 -2.72
C ASP A 256 19.47 21.44 -2.26
N GLN A 257 18.57 21.77 -3.19
CA GLN A 257 17.15 21.87 -2.91
C GLN A 257 16.58 20.51 -2.46
N ALA A 258 16.94 19.42 -3.13
CA ALA A 258 16.51 18.09 -2.74
C ALA A 258 17.00 17.69 -1.33
N ILE A 259 18.24 18.07 -0.97
CA ILE A 259 18.77 17.87 0.39
C ILE A 259 18.01 18.70 1.41
N ALA A 260 17.70 19.95 1.11
CA ALA A 260 16.90 20.81 1.98
C ALA A 260 15.50 20.26 2.21
N ASP A 261 14.80 19.84 1.13
CA ASP A 261 13.48 19.23 1.20
C ASP A 261 13.51 17.94 2.05
N LEU A 262 14.50 17.07 1.85
CA LEU A 262 14.70 15.87 2.64
C LEU A 262 14.97 16.17 4.12
N THR A 263 15.75 17.22 4.41
CA THR A 263 16.03 17.63 5.78
C THR A 263 14.76 18.05 6.50
N VAL A 264 13.94 18.89 5.87
CA VAL A 264 12.65 19.34 6.43
C VAL A 264 11.73 18.14 6.68
N LEU A 265 11.60 17.25 5.70
CA LEU A 265 10.76 16.06 5.85
C LEU A 265 11.25 15.14 6.97
N LEU A 266 12.57 14.93 7.09
CA LEU A 266 13.15 14.12 8.17
C LEU A 266 12.89 14.72 9.55
N ILE A 267 13.03 16.05 9.69
CA ILE A 267 12.71 16.75 10.93
C ILE A 267 11.25 16.55 11.30
N LEU A 268 10.33 16.80 10.37
CA LEU A 268 8.89 16.63 10.59
C LEU A 268 8.54 15.21 11.05
N HIS A 269 9.08 14.20 10.37
CA HIS A 269 8.80 12.80 10.70
C HIS A 269 9.52 12.29 11.96
N SER A 270 10.64 12.90 12.33
CA SER A 270 11.37 12.54 13.54
C SER A 270 10.82 13.22 14.79
N TYR A 271 10.20 14.40 14.64
CA TYR A 271 9.65 15.19 15.75
C TYR A 271 8.27 14.73 16.19
N TYR A 272 7.36 14.45 15.23
CA TYR A 272 6.00 14.05 15.56
C TYR A 272 5.93 12.58 15.99
N LYS A 273 5.42 12.32 17.19
CA LYS A 273 5.05 10.99 17.62
C LYS A 273 3.75 10.57 16.91
N PRO A 274 3.63 9.29 16.45
CA PRO A 274 2.41 8.81 15.81
C PRO A 274 1.15 8.89 16.67
N GLU A 275 1.28 9.12 17.96
CA GLU A 275 0.19 9.20 18.92
C GLU A 275 -0.43 10.61 19.02
N GLU A 276 0.16 11.61 18.38
CA GLU A 276 -0.25 13.02 18.43
C GLU A 276 -0.86 13.52 17.09
N LEU A 277 -1.02 12.64 16.08
CA LEU A 277 -1.67 12.89 14.79
C LEU A 277 -2.86 11.92 14.60
#